data_6ff4cf7f072d4310a06f877600fc4949
#
_entry.id   6ff4cf7f072d4310a06f877600fc4949
#
_cell.length_a   1.000
_cell.length_b   1.000
_cell.length_c   1.000
_cell.angle_alpha   90.00
_cell.angle_beta   90.00
_cell.angle_gamma   90.00
#
_symmetry.space_group_name_H-M   'P 1'
#
loop_
_entity.id
_entity.type
_entity.pdbx_description
1 polymer ?
#
loop_
_entity_poly.entity_id
_entity_poly.type
_entity_poly.pdbx_seq_one_letter_code
_entity_poly.pdbx_strand_id
1 'polypeptide(L)'
;ITSRGLGDVYKRQASRFGFPVMVNTFGQMGASSPVTIAGCLVQTNAETLAGMVLAWLANKDVNAIYGARPMVTDLRTGGMAGGSGEQSLLTAAAVQLAQYYNFPNSTISGATDSKLPDNQAGYEKAINLTLAVQTGANLITQAAGTQAGLMATSLEAYVIDNEMLGAILSTGKQIEVNEETCSVEAIKKVVEGDGHFLGQSATCLLY
;
A
#
# COMPACT_ATOMS: atom_id res chain seq x y z
N ILE A 1 -10.98 25.05 15.26
CA ILE A 1 -9.79 24.15 15.23
C ILE A 1 -8.56 25.02 15.31
N THR A 2 -8.02 25.15 16.50
CA THR A 2 -6.79 25.91 16.76
C THR A 2 -5.57 24.99 16.77
N SER A 3 -5.46 24.02 15.86
CA SER A 3 -4.21 23.30 15.70
C SER A 3 -3.25 24.17 14.91
N ARG A 4 -2.46 24.97 15.60
CA ARG A 4 -1.32 25.71 15.05
C ARG A 4 -0.09 24.80 14.97
N GLY A 5 -0.29 23.52 14.61
CA GLY A 5 0.82 22.59 14.44
C GLY A 5 1.64 22.95 13.21
N LEU A 6 2.96 22.72 13.28
CA LEU A 6 3.89 22.97 12.18
C LEU A 6 3.40 22.32 10.86
N GLY A 7 2.77 21.14 10.95
CA GLY A 7 2.20 20.43 9.82
C GLY A 7 1.12 21.20 9.06
N ASP A 8 0.29 21.99 9.75
CA ASP A 8 -0.76 22.80 9.10
C ASP A 8 -0.15 23.97 8.32
N VAL A 9 0.92 24.56 8.86
CA VAL A 9 1.64 25.65 8.18
C VAL A 9 2.22 25.17 6.86
N TYR A 10 2.93 24.05 6.87
CA TYR A 10 3.55 23.49 5.65
C TYR A 10 2.52 23.05 4.61
N LYS A 11 1.42 22.40 5.02
CA LYS A 11 0.34 22.04 4.09
C LYS A 11 -0.24 23.27 3.40
N ARG A 12 -0.52 24.35 4.15
CA ARG A 12 -1.02 25.60 3.57
C ARG A 12 -0.02 26.25 2.62
N GLN A 13 1.27 26.27 2.98
CA GLN A 13 2.31 26.84 2.13
C GLN A 13 2.45 26.01 0.83
N ALA A 14 2.60 24.69 0.93
CA ALA A 14 2.70 23.81 -0.24
C ALA A 14 1.51 23.98 -1.19
N SER A 15 0.28 23.99 -0.62
CA SER A 15 -0.93 24.19 -1.41
C SER A 15 -0.95 25.56 -2.12
N ARG A 16 -0.54 26.63 -1.45
CA ARG A 16 -0.49 27.98 -2.04
C ARG A 16 0.54 28.08 -3.17
N PHE A 17 1.61 27.34 -3.08
CA PHE A 17 2.65 27.27 -4.13
C PHE A 17 2.31 26.29 -5.27
N GLY A 18 1.14 25.63 -5.22
CA GLY A 18 0.71 24.68 -6.25
C GLY A 18 1.37 23.31 -6.19
N PHE A 19 2.09 22.99 -5.11
CA PHE A 19 2.64 21.65 -4.92
C PHE A 19 1.56 20.65 -4.55
N PRO A 20 1.61 19.40 -5.07
CA PRO A 20 0.77 18.32 -4.60
C PRO A 20 0.95 18.09 -3.09
N VAL A 21 -0.15 17.88 -2.37
CA VAL A 21 -0.12 17.70 -0.92
C VAL A 21 -0.63 16.31 -0.57
N MET A 22 0.21 15.48 0.02
CA MET A 22 -0.22 14.23 0.63
C MET A 22 -0.64 14.48 2.08
N VAL A 23 -1.91 14.26 2.37
CA VAL A 23 -2.47 14.44 3.71
C VAL A 23 -2.32 13.14 4.48
N ASN A 24 -1.22 13.02 5.21
CA ASN A 24 -0.96 11.87 6.06
C ASN A 24 -1.58 12.05 7.44
N THR A 25 -2.30 11.03 7.88
CA THR A 25 -2.81 10.89 9.24
C THR A 25 -2.31 9.59 9.83
N PHE A 26 -2.20 9.52 11.13
CA PHE A 26 -1.57 8.41 11.82
C PHE A 26 -2.36 8.07 13.09
N GLY A 27 -3.41 7.27 12.93
CA GLY A 27 -4.23 6.77 14.04
C GLY A 27 -3.67 5.45 14.56
N GLN A 28 -3.18 5.43 15.79
CA GLN A 28 -2.72 4.20 16.45
C GLN A 28 -3.90 3.54 17.16
N MET A 29 -4.34 2.41 16.66
CA MET A 29 -5.46 1.63 17.21
C MET A 29 -5.19 1.23 18.65
N GLY A 30 -6.08 1.65 19.57
CA GLY A 30 -5.95 1.42 21.01
C GLY A 30 -5.10 2.44 21.75
N ALA A 31 -4.45 3.38 21.06
CA ALA A 31 -3.64 4.44 21.68
C ALA A 31 -4.18 5.84 21.31
N SER A 32 -3.95 6.31 20.09
CA SER A 32 -4.44 7.61 19.62
C SER A 32 -5.74 7.53 18.84
N SER A 33 -6.26 6.33 18.62
CA SER A 33 -7.58 6.06 18.00
C SER A 33 -8.28 4.92 18.73
N PRO A 34 -9.60 4.71 18.50
CA PRO A 34 -10.33 3.59 19.09
C PRO A 34 -9.67 2.24 18.84
N VAL A 35 -9.80 1.30 19.80
CA VAL A 35 -9.21 -0.04 19.72
C VAL A 35 -9.88 -0.95 18.69
N THR A 36 -11.06 -0.59 18.18
CA THR A 36 -11.74 -1.34 17.15
C THR A 36 -11.26 -0.92 15.77
N ILE A 37 -11.12 -1.88 14.85
CA ILE A 37 -10.75 -1.62 13.45
C ILE A 37 -11.64 -0.55 12.83
N ALA A 38 -12.96 -0.69 12.92
CA ALA A 38 -13.91 0.26 12.37
C ALA A 38 -13.75 1.66 13.01
N GLY A 39 -13.60 1.74 14.32
CA GLY A 39 -13.41 3.03 15.03
C GLY A 39 -12.12 3.72 14.63
N CYS A 40 -11.03 2.97 14.50
CA CYS A 40 -9.75 3.48 14.02
C CYS A 40 -9.87 4.04 12.58
N LEU A 41 -10.55 3.33 11.69
CA LEU A 41 -10.82 3.77 10.32
C LEU A 41 -11.68 5.04 10.29
N VAL A 42 -12.74 5.12 11.08
CA VAL A 42 -13.62 6.30 11.14
C VAL A 42 -12.83 7.54 11.56
N GLN A 43 -12.04 7.45 12.63
CA GLN A 43 -11.24 8.58 13.09
C GLN A 43 -10.17 8.97 12.07
N THR A 44 -9.40 8.01 11.57
CA THR A 44 -8.33 8.27 10.60
C THR A 44 -8.89 8.88 9.31
N ASN A 45 -10.06 8.42 8.85
CA ASN A 45 -10.76 8.99 7.71
C ASN A 45 -11.17 10.44 7.97
N ALA A 46 -11.79 10.72 9.13
CA ALA A 46 -12.22 12.06 9.48
C ALA A 46 -11.04 13.06 9.53
N GLU A 47 -9.92 12.65 10.13
CA GLU A 47 -8.70 13.45 10.19
C GLU A 47 -8.11 13.71 8.80
N THR A 48 -8.08 12.70 7.94
CA THR A 48 -7.58 12.83 6.56
C THR A 48 -8.45 13.79 5.77
N LEU A 49 -9.78 13.63 5.81
CA LEU A 49 -10.71 14.51 5.12
C LEU A 49 -10.62 15.96 5.64
N ALA A 50 -10.48 16.16 6.95
CA ALA A 50 -10.28 17.48 7.54
C ALA A 50 -9.00 18.16 7.00
N GLY A 51 -7.91 17.39 6.90
CA GLY A 51 -6.67 17.87 6.31
C GLY A 51 -6.77 18.20 4.81
N MET A 52 -7.54 17.42 4.05
CA MET A 52 -7.80 17.68 2.63
C MET A 52 -8.66 18.96 2.45
N VAL A 53 -9.69 19.13 3.28
CA VAL A 53 -10.49 20.38 3.30
C VAL A 53 -9.61 21.59 3.61
N LEU A 54 -8.70 21.48 4.57
CA LEU A 54 -7.77 22.56 4.90
C LEU A 54 -6.85 22.92 3.71
N ALA A 55 -6.34 21.92 3.00
CA ALA A 55 -5.53 22.14 1.81
C ALA A 55 -6.33 22.83 0.70
N TRP A 56 -7.56 22.38 0.46
CA TRP A 56 -8.47 22.97 -0.51
C TRP A 56 -8.89 24.42 -0.15
N LEU A 57 -9.11 24.72 1.12
CA LEU A 57 -9.38 26.10 1.57
C LEU A 57 -8.19 27.02 1.36
N ALA A 58 -6.95 26.48 1.40
CA ALA A 58 -5.75 27.25 1.12
C ALA A 58 -5.52 27.50 -0.38
N ASN A 59 -5.90 26.54 -1.23
CA ASN A 59 -5.87 26.64 -2.68
C ASN A 59 -6.92 25.70 -3.27
N LYS A 60 -7.90 26.25 -4.01
CA LYS A 60 -9.00 25.51 -4.62
C LYS A 60 -8.56 24.49 -5.68
N ASP A 61 -7.42 24.73 -6.31
CA ASP A 61 -6.84 23.90 -7.38
C ASP A 61 -5.78 22.92 -6.86
N VAL A 62 -5.71 22.70 -5.54
CA VAL A 62 -4.72 21.80 -4.94
C VAL A 62 -4.90 20.35 -5.39
N ASN A 63 -3.81 19.72 -5.81
CA ASN A 63 -3.75 18.28 -6.00
C ASN A 63 -3.49 17.61 -4.65
N ALA A 64 -4.51 17.03 -4.04
CA ALA A 64 -4.41 16.38 -2.73
C ALA A 64 -4.49 14.86 -2.87
N ILE A 65 -3.60 14.17 -2.15
CA ILE A 65 -3.54 12.71 -2.06
C ILE A 65 -4.07 12.30 -0.69
N TYR A 66 -5.04 11.39 -0.69
CA TYR A 66 -5.59 10.79 0.53
C TYR A 66 -4.56 9.84 1.15
N GLY A 67 -4.03 10.19 2.31
CA GLY A 67 -2.92 9.50 2.97
C GLY A 67 -3.29 8.91 4.34
N ALA A 68 -4.46 8.30 4.47
CA ALA A 68 -4.87 7.64 5.71
C ALA A 68 -3.94 6.47 6.03
N ARG A 69 -3.36 6.49 7.23
CA ARG A 69 -2.39 5.49 7.73
C ARG A 69 -2.79 5.00 9.11
N PRO A 70 -3.90 4.26 9.23
CA PRO A 70 -4.23 3.62 10.49
C PRO A 70 -3.18 2.56 10.82
N MET A 71 -2.78 2.47 12.09
CA MET A 71 -1.73 1.56 12.56
C MET A 71 -2.20 0.77 13.77
N VAL A 72 -1.80 -0.51 13.81
CA VAL A 72 -2.01 -1.37 14.98
C VAL A 72 -0.96 -1.06 16.05
N THR A 73 -1.37 -1.06 17.31
CA THR A 73 -0.47 -0.91 18.47
C THR A 73 -0.46 -2.19 19.29
N ASP A 74 0.71 -2.71 19.62
CA ASP A 74 0.83 -3.72 20.66
C ASP A 74 0.59 -3.05 22.04
N LEU A 75 -0.57 -3.27 22.60
CA LEU A 75 -0.98 -2.64 23.86
C LEU A 75 -0.15 -3.07 25.07
N ARG A 76 0.65 -4.12 24.96
CA ARG A 76 1.55 -4.59 26.03
C ARG A 76 2.82 -3.76 26.09
N THR A 77 3.31 -3.32 24.94
CA THR A 77 4.58 -2.61 24.81
C THR A 77 4.41 -1.14 24.45
N GLY A 78 3.24 -0.75 23.93
CA GLY A 78 2.99 0.57 23.36
C GLY A 78 3.65 0.77 21.98
N GLY A 79 4.34 -0.25 21.47
CA GLY A 79 5.00 -0.22 20.16
C GLY A 79 4.03 -0.45 19.00
N MET A 80 4.42 -0.07 17.81
CA MET A 80 3.66 -0.38 16.59
C MET A 80 3.81 -1.85 16.24
N ALA A 81 2.70 -2.48 15.81
CA ALA A 81 2.65 -3.84 15.28
C ALA A 81 2.37 -3.78 13.77
N GLY A 82 3.40 -3.38 13.02
CA GLY A 82 3.30 -3.09 11.59
C GLY A 82 3.17 -4.32 10.69
N GLY A 83 3.57 -5.50 11.19
CA GLY A 83 3.57 -6.76 10.45
C GLY A 83 2.31 -7.61 10.61
N SER A 84 1.32 -7.16 11.41
CA SER A 84 0.14 -7.98 11.71
C SER A 84 -0.88 -8.07 10.58
N GLY A 85 -1.72 -9.13 10.62
CA GLY A 85 -2.84 -9.28 9.69
C GLY A 85 -3.88 -8.16 9.82
N GLU A 86 -4.10 -7.67 11.05
CA GLU A 86 -4.99 -6.54 11.32
C GLU A 86 -4.45 -5.27 10.69
N GLN A 87 -3.13 -5.08 10.68
CA GLN A 87 -2.50 -3.97 9.97
C GLN A 87 -2.76 -4.04 8.47
N SER A 88 -2.63 -5.22 7.89
CA SER A 88 -2.92 -5.45 6.46
C SER A 88 -4.37 -5.13 6.12
N LEU A 89 -5.30 -5.53 6.98
CA LEU A 89 -6.73 -5.25 6.83
C LEU A 89 -7.04 -3.75 6.94
N LEU A 90 -6.45 -3.06 7.91
CA LEU A 90 -6.58 -1.61 8.07
C LEU A 90 -6.08 -0.85 6.84
N THR A 91 -4.93 -1.26 6.31
CA THR A 91 -4.33 -0.69 5.11
C THR A 91 -5.26 -0.85 3.90
N ALA A 92 -5.76 -2.05 3.65
CA ALA A 92 -6.68 -2.32 2.55
C ALA A 92 -7.99 -1.50 2.68
N ALA A 93 -8.57 -1.44 3.88
CA ALA A 93 -9.78 -0.67 4.14
C ALA A 93 -9.57 0.84 3.94
N ALA A 94 -8.41 1.39 4.33
CA ALA A 94 -8.07 2.79 4.09
C ALA A 94 -7.96 3.10 2.59
N VAL A 95 -7.39 2.18 1.79
CA VAL A 95 -7.34 2.31 0.33
C VAL A 95 -8.75 2.30 -0.27
N GLN A 96 -9.64 1.40 0.20
CA GLN A 96 -11.03 1.34 -0.26
C GLN A 96 -11.81 2.62 0.08
N LEU A 97 -11.58 3.23 1.24
CA LEU A 97 -12.19 4.52 1.58
C LEU A 97 -11.77 5.63 0.60
N ALA A 98 -10.49 5.70 0.24
CA ALA A 98 -10.01 6.65 -0.74
C ALA A 98 -10.67 6.44 -2.12
N GLN A 99 -10.81 5.18 -2.55
CA GLN A 99 -11.49 4.82 -3.79
C GLN A 99 -12.97 5.19 -3.77
N TYR A 100 -13.66 4.98 -2.64
CA TYR A 100 -15.04 5.40 -2.45
C TYR A 100 -15.23 6.91 -2.69
N TYR A 101 -14.26 7.73 -2.27
CA TYR A 101 -14.26 9.18 -2.52
C TYR A 101 -13.68 9.56 -3.89
N ASN A 102 -13.21 8.61 -4.67
CA ASN A 102 -12.49 8.84 -5.94
C ASN A 102 -11.27 9.75 -5.78
N PHE A 103 -10.51 9.56 -4.67
CA PHE A 103 -9.26 10.27 -4.45
C PHE A 103 -8.05 9.41 -4.79
N PRO A 104 -6.98 10.01 -5.36
CA PRO A 104 -5.69 9.34 -5.40
C PRO A 104 -5.24 9.06 -3.96
N ASN A 105 -4.69 7.88 -3.73
CA ASN A 105 -4.36 7.42 -2.39
C ASN A 105 -2.89 7.08 -2.20
N SER A 106 -2.45 7.22 -0.96
CA SER A 106 -1.17 6.72 -0.49
C SER A 106 -1.36 5.97 0.81
N THR A 107 -0.68 4.84 0.93
CA THR A 107 -0.66 4.06 2.17
C THR A 107 0.76 3.72 2.58
N ILE A 108 0.90 3.23 3.81
CA ILE A 108 2.13 2.64 4.33
C ILE A 108 1.96 1.13 4.33
N SER A 109 2.91 0.42 3.73
CA SER A 109 2.92 -1.03 3.72
C SER A 109 4.33 -1.57 3.51
N GLY A 110 4.60 -2.80 3.96
CA GLY A 110 5.92 -3.42 3.87
C GLY A 110 6.79 -3.24 5.12
N ALA A 111 6.22 -2.76 6.22
CA ALA A 111 6.88 -2.82 7.51
C ALA A 111 6.79 -4.22 8.12
N THR A 112 7.77 -4.58 8.94
CA THR A 112 7.79 -5.80 9.74
C THR A 112 8.13 -5.49 11.18
N ASP A 113 7.66 -6.30 12.11
CA ASP A 113 8.03 -6.23 13.53
C ASP A 113 9.33 -6.98 13.82
N SER A 114 9.80 -7.81 12.87
CA SER A 114 11.12 -8.42 12.96
C SER A 114 12.24 -7.39 12.93
N LYS A 115 13.29 -7.67 13.66
CA LYS A 115 14.51 -6.84 13.76
C LYS A 115 15.59 -7.26 12.79
N LEU A 116 15.38 -8.37 12.09
CA LEU A 116 16.30 -8.95 11.13
C LEU A 116 15.57 -9.27 9.82
N PRO A 117 16.26 -9.32 8.68
CA PRO A 117 15.70 -9.81 7.42
C PRO A 117 15.59 -11.35 7.46
N ASP A 118 14.60 -11.84 8.17
CA ASP A 118 14.33 -13.27 8.42
C ASP A 118 12.98 -13.70 7.83
N ASN A 119 12.56 -14.94 8.13
CA ASN A 119 11.28 -15.46 7.67
C ASN A 119 10.09 -14.63 8.14
N GLN A 120 10.16 -14.09 9.39
CA GLN A 120 9.09 -13.20 9.90
C GLN A 120 9.00 -11.94 9.04
N ALA A 121 10.12 -11.30 8.74
CA ALA A 121 10.16 -10.13 7.87
C ALA A 121 9.54 -10.44 6.49
N GLY A 122 9.85 -11.62 5.93
CA GLY A 122 9.34 -12.04 4.63
C GLY A 122 7.82 -12.17 4.59
N TYR A 123 7.22 -12.95 5.51
CA TYR A 123 5.78 -13.17 5.45
C TYR A 123 4.96 -11.94 5.85
N GLU A 124 5.41 -11.17 6.85
CA GLU A 124 4.71 -9.95 7.28
C GLU A 124 4.67 -8.90 6.16
N LYS A 125 5.81 -8.64 5.52
CA LYS A 125 5.89 -7.72 4.39
C LYS A 125 5.07 -8.22 3.20
N ALA A 126 5.18 -9.52 2.87
CA ALA A 126 4.46 -10.09 1.74
C ALA A 126 2.94 -9.96 1.88
N ILE A 127 2.37 -10.26 3.06
CA ILE A 127 0.94 -10.15 3.32
C ILE A 127 0.49 -8.68 3.19
N ASN A 128 1.18 -7.77 3.87
CA ASN A 128 0.85 -6.35 3.86
C ASN A 128 0.89 -5.76 2.45
N LEU A 129 1.97 -5.98 1.73
CA LEU A 129 2.17 -5.44 0.39
C LEU A 129 1.21 -6.03 -0.63
N THR A 130 0.98 -7.35 -0.58
CA THR A 130 0.04 -8.00 -1.49
C THR A 130 -1.37 -7.44 -1.35
N LEU A 131 -1.86 -7.28 -0.12
CA LEU A 131 -3.17 -6.68 0.13
C LEU A 131 -3.24 -5.23 -0.36
N ALA A 132 -2.22 -4.42 -0.12
CA ALA A 132 -2.17 -3.04 -0.59
C ALA A 132 -2.19 -2.95 -2.13
N VAL A 133 -1.41 -3.79 -2.82
CA VAL A 133 -1.35 -3.83 -4.29
C VAL A 133 -2.68 -4.32 -4.87
N GLN A 134 -3.22 -5.42 -4.37
CA GLN A 134 -4.47 -6.00 -4.88
C GLN A 134 -5.69 -5.12 -4.60
N THR A 135 -5.66 -4.31 -3.53
CA THR A 135 -6.71 -3.33 -3.25
C THR A 135 -6.60 -2.09 -4.15
N GLY A 136 -5.52 -1.94 -4.90
CA GLY A 136 -5.32 -0.83 -5.84
C GLY A 136 -4.75 0.43 -5.20
N ALA A 137 -3.83 0.31 -4.26
CA ALA A 137 -3.09 1.45 -3.74
C ALA A 137 -2.28 2.13 -4.84
N ASN A 138 -2.42 3.46 -4.99
CA ASN A 138 -1.70 4.21 -6.02
C ASN A 138 -0.25 4.47 -5.65
N LEU A 139 0.02 4.73 -4.37
CA LEU A 139 1.36 4.98 -3.84
C LEU A 139 1.54 4.23 -2.52
N ILE A 140 2.52 3.32 -2.49
CA ILE A 140 2.90 2.59 -1.28
C ILE A 140 4.23 3.14 -0.80
N THR A 141 4.26 3.67 0.41
CA THR A 141 5.48 4.15 1.05
C THR A 141 6.03 3.11 2.02
N GLN A 142 7.36 3.11 2.22
CA GLN A 142 8.08 2.19 3.11
C GLN A 142 7.99 0.72 2.68
N ALA A 143 7.83 0.46 1.40
CA ALA A 143 7.66 -0.87 0.84
C ALA A 143 8.92 -1.75 0.97
N ALA A 144 10.10 -1.18 1.16
CA ALA A 144 11.36 -1.90 1.26
C ALA A 144 12.22 -1.41 2.43
N GLY A 145 13.06 -2.29 2.96
CA GLY A 145 14.11 -1.98 3.93
C GLY A 145 13.63 -1.78 5.37
N THR A 146 12.34 -1.58 5.62
CA THR A 146 11.80 -1.20 6.94
C THR A 146 11.68 -2.40 7.86
N GLN A 147 12.21 -2.26 9.08
CA GLN A 147 12.29 -3.29 10.12
C GLN A 147 11.82 -2.74 11.47
N ALA A 148 11.65 -3.63 12.45
CA ALA A 148 11.41 -3.32 13.86
C ALA A 148 10.27 -2.32 14.08
N GLY A 149 9.10 -2.53 13.46
CA GLY A 149 7.94 -1.65 13.63
C GLY A 149 8.24 -0.20 13.23
N LEU A 150 8.90 0.03 12.10
CA LEU A 150 9.35 1.34 11.56
C LEU A 150 10.56 1.97 12.28
N MET A 151 11.15 1.31 13.27
CA MET A 151 12.23 1.89 14.08
C MET A 151 13.63 1.64 13.51
N ALA A 152 13.78 0.76 12.53
CA ALA A 152 15.05 0.41 11.92
C ALA A 152 14.93 0.21 10.41
N THR A 153 16.07 0.21 9.74
CA THR A 153 16.20 -0.14 8.33
C THR A 153 17.41 -1.04 8.13
N SER A 154 17.37 -1.90 7.11
CA SER A 154 18.48 -2.77 6.72
C SER A 154 18.76 -2.61 5.23
N LEU A 155 20.03 -2.46 4.86
CA LEU A 155 20.45 -2.37 3.45
C LEU A 155 20.25 -3.71 2.74
N GLU A 156 20.49 -4.83 3.43
CA GLU A 156 20.25 -6.16 2.91
C GLU A 156 18.76 -6.39 2.62
N ALA A 157 17.89 -5.87 3.51
CA ALA A 157 16.45 -5.95 3.31
C ALA A 157 15.99 -5.20 2.06
N TYR A 158 16.65 -4.11 1.64
CA TYR A 158 16.30 -3.44 0.38
C TYR A 158 16.51 -4.38 -0.83
N VAL A 159 17.58 -5.17 -0.83
CA VAL A 159 17.87 -6.10 -1.93
C VAL A 159 16.86 -7.25 -1.94
N ILE A 160 16.58 -7.84 -0.78
CA ILE A 160 15.63 -8.93 -0.62
C ILE A 160 14.21 -8.47 -0.99
N ASP A 161 13.80 -7.32 -0.46
CA ASP A 161 12.47 -6.76 -0.67
C ASP A 161 12.24 -6.34 -2.13
N ASN A 162 13.27 -5.96 -2.87
CA ASN A 162 13.16 -5.65 -4.30
C ASN A 162 12.68 -6.86 -5.11
N GLU A 163 13.22 -8.06 -4.83
CA GLU A 163 12.79 -9.31 -5.47
C GLU A 163 11.33 -9.64 -5.09
N MET A 164 11.03 -9.56 -3.81
CA MET A 164 9.67 -9.76 -3.29
C MET A 164 8.66 -8.80 -3.94
N LEU A 165 9.02 -7.52 -4.05
CA LEU A 165 8.17 -6.50 -4.69
C LEU A 165 7.91 -6.81 -6.15
N GLY A 166 8.91 -7.30 -6.90
CA GLY A 166 8.74 -7.76 -8.28
C GLY A 166 7.66 -8.83 -8.40
N ALA A 167 7.71 -9.84 -7.52
CA ALA A 167 6.71 -10.91 -7.46
C ALA A 167 5.32 -10.38 -7.07
N ILE A 168 5.23 -9.53 -6.05
CA ILE A 168 3.97 -8.97 -5.57
C ILE A 168 3.32 -8.07 -6.64
N LEU A 169 4.08 -7.19 -7.29
CA LEU A 169 3.56 -6.30 -8.33
C LEU A 169 3.00 -7.07 -9.52
N SER A 170 3.56 -8.25 -9.80
CA SER A 170 3.02 -9.12 -10.85
C SER A 170 1.62 -9.65 -10.52
N THR A 171 1.27 -9.80 -9.24
CA THR A 171 -0.09 -10.24 -8.81
C THR A 171 -1.16 -9.16 -8.99
N GLY A 172 -0.77 -7.90 -9.11
CA GLY A 172 -1.66 -6.77 -9.37
C GLY A 172 -1.92 -6.50 -10.85
N LYS A 173 -1.25 -7.22 -11.76
CA LYS A 173 -1.46 -7.07 -13.19
C LYS A 173 -2.79 -7.68 -13.62
N GLN A 174 -3.48 -7.01 -14.51
CA GLN A 174 -4.67 -7.58 -15.15
C GLN A 174 -4.29 -8.70 -16.11
N ILE A 175 -5.10 -9.75 -16.12
CA ILE A 175 -4.98 -10.80 -17.12
C ILE A 175 -5.63 -10.28 -18.41
N GLU A 176 -4.83 -10.14 -19.45
CA GLU A 176 -5.34 -9.78 -20.77
C GLU A 176 -6.05 -11.00 -21.38
N VAL A 177 -7.32 -10.83 -21.71
CA VAL A 177 -8.15 -11.88 -22.28
C VAL A 177 -8.61 -11.46 -23.68
N ASN A 178 -7.98 -12.06 -24.70
CA ASN A 178 -8.32 -11.87 -26.12
C ASN A 178 -8.06 -13.18 -26.88
N GLU A 179 -8.31 -13.21 -28.20
CA GLU A 179 -8.13 -14.41 -29.00
C GLU A 179 -6.67 -14.92 -29.01
N GLU A 180 -5.71 -14.02 -28.99
CA GLU A 180 -4.28 -14.36 -28.99
C GLU A 180 -3.86 -14.93 -27.63
N THR A 181 -4.21 -14.28 -26.52
CA THR A 181 -3.82 -14.73 -25.18
C THR A 181 -4.56 -15.99 -24.74
N CYS A 182 -5.78 -16.23 -25.22
CA CYS A 182 -6.50 -17.50 -24.99
C CYS A 182 -5.87 -18.67 -25.76
N SER A 183 -5.11 -18.41 -26.83
CA SER A 183 -4.28 -19.37 -27.55
C SER A 183 -5.02 -20.66 -28.00
N VAL A 184 -6.32 -20.57 -28.32
CA VAL A 184 -7.16 -21.74 -28.63
C VAL A 184 -6.60 -22.53 -29.83
N GLU A 185 -6.15 -21.84 -30.89
CA GLU A 185 -5.57 -22.47 -32.04
C GLU A 185 -4.23 -23.17 -31.74
N ALA A 186 -3.40 -22.60 -30.83
CA ALA A 186 -2.19 -23.24 -30.38
C ALA A 186 -2.48 -24.51 -29.57
N ILE A 187 -3.51 -24.49 -28.72
CA ILE A 187 -3.98 -25.67 -27.99
C ILE A 187 -4.41 -26.77 -28.96
N LYS A 188 -5.25 -26.43 -29.94
CA LYS A 188 -5.72 -27.38 -30.97
C LYS A 188 -4.56 -28.03 -31.71
N LYS A 189 -3.62 -27.21 -32.22
CA LYS A 189 -2.44 -27.68 -32.95
C LYS A 189 -1.58 -28.66 -32.12
N VAL A 190 -1.39 -28.39 -30.79
CA VAL A 190 -0.60 -29.24 -29.91
C VAL A 190 -1.34 -30.56 -29.63
N VAL A 191 -2.66 -30.52 -29.41
CA VAL A 191 -3.47 -31.73 -29.18
C VAL A 191 -3.52 -32.64 -30.42
N GLU A 192 -3.59 -32.08 -31.62
CA GLU A 192 -3.61 -32.82 -32.89
C GLU A 192 -2.22 -33.27 -33.37
N GLY A 193 -1.14 -32.74 -32.77
CA GLY A 193 0.25 -32.96 -33.22
C GLY A 193 1.19 -33.41 -32.10
N ASP A 194 2.15 -32.56 -31.70
CA ASP A 194 3.32 -32.92 -30.87
C ASP A 194 2.99 -33.24 -29.39
N GLY A 195 1.79 -32.97 -28.91
CA GLY A 195 1.35 -33.27 -27.56
C GLY A 195 2.01 -32.42 -26.43
N HIS A 196 2.81 -31.38 -26.77
CA HIS A 196 3.44 -30.48 -25.81
C HIS A 196 3.64 -29.07 -26.37
N PHE A 197 3.72 -28.08 -25.48
CA PHE A 197 3.83 -26.66 -25.81
C PHE A 197 5.26 -26.13 -25.89
N LEU A 198 6.26 -26.89 -25.46
CA LEU A 198 7.67 -26.44 -25.37
C LEU A 198 8.26 -26.00 -26.71
N GLY A 199 7.84 -26.60 -27.81
CA GLY A 199 8.31 -26.28 -29.16
C GLY A 199 7.49 -25.17 -29.86
N GLN A 200 6.51 -24.58 -29.23
CA GLN A 200 5.70 -23.52 -29.82
C GLN A 200 6.43 -22.18 -29.80
N SER A 201 6.32 -21.40 -30.89
CA SER A 201 6.98 -20.09 -31.01
C SER A 201 6.64 -19.14 -29.86
N ALA A 202 5.38 -19.13 -29.42
CA ALA A 202 4.94 -18.33 -28.29
C ALA A 202 5.69 -18.68 -26.97
N THR A 203 5.99 -19.95 -26.71
CA THR A 203 6.78 -20.39 -25.55
C THR A 203 8.23 -19.92 -25.63
N CYS A 204 8.83 -19.94 -26.82
CA CYS A 204 10.21 -19.50 -27.02
C CYS A 204 10.39 -17.97 -26.89
N LEU A 205 9.34 -17.18 -27.12
CA LEU A 205 9.40 -15.71 -27.06
C LEU A 205 9.20 -15.14 -25.62
N LEU A 206 8.78 -15.97 -24.66
CA LEU A 206 8.61 -15.57 -23.26
C LEU A 206 9.93 -15.57 -22.46
N TYR A 207 10.99 -16.09 -23.00
CA TYR A 207 12.34 -16.13 -22.46
C TYR A 207 13.32 -15.40 -23.38
#